data_cd42aedfb900853615c8758e1486fc6a
#
_entry.id   cd42aedfb900853615c8758e1486fc6a
#
_cell.length_a   1.000
_cell.length_b   1.000
_cell.length_c   1.000
_cell.angle_alpha   90.00
_cell.angle_beta   90.00
_cell.angle_gamma   90.00
#
_symmetry.space_group_name_H-M   'P 1'
#
loop_
_entity.id
_entity.type
_entity.pdbx_description
1 polymer ?
#
loop_
_entity_poly.entity_id
_entity_poly.type
_entity_poly.pdbx_seq_one_letter_code
_entity_poly.pdbx_strand_id
1 'polypeptide(L)'
;MDYLIRESNQDDKDQIHNFNKELKSNGINYSLTSSFQKEFKESDFIFERKFILIENKTKVRGGYTLKSQWFKINEDLLQIGYYYNPVTAGLFNKKYNICGVLLLHDAQKKYENLFCLGMGGYSESLPKLLKGLNWNLQKIPFFFKVCNPYPFLKNIKYLKNTKFKSFLITLMNSSGLGWLGIKIFFLLMSLFCARIKKESNILVKEMGDFDENVEFVWEKAKEYNSFIAVRNSEYLRTLYSNNKFIKLKFFDSGKIVGWSISLCTQLDNHKQFGYMKLGSIVDCLSLKGYETSIIKKTSQILKKKGADLIVSNQSHIFWKNAFKMNSFVNGPSNFIFASSTALSKKLESNIKSKNHIHLTRGDGDGPINL
;
A
#
# COMPACT_ATOMS: atom_id res chain seq x y z
N MET A 1 3.65 -8.88 -36.44
CA MET A 1 2.98 -7.82 -35.65
C MET A 1 4.05 -6.84 -35.24
N ASP A 2 3.83 -5.60 -35.61
CA ASP A 2 4.73 -4.52 -35.21
C ASP A 2 4.18 -3.87 -33.93
N TYR A 3 4.98 -3.85 -32.85
CA TYR A 3 4.63 -3.26 -31.59
C TYR A 3 5.53 -2.06 -31.29
N LEU A 4 4.90 -0.92 -31.01
CA LEU A 4 5.56 0.29 -30.58
C LEU A 4 5.16 0.60 -29.11
N ILE A 5 6.15 0.84 -28.25
CA ILE A 5 5.90 1.35 -26.88
C ILE A 5 6.42 2.78 -26.81
N ARG A 6 5.54 3.68 -26.41
CA ARG A 6 5.87 5.10 -26.20
C ARG A 6 5.09 5.71 -25.06
N GLU A 7 5.52 6.86 -24.61
CA GLU A 7 4.76 7.64 -23.65
C GLU A 7 3.43 8.07 -24.25
N SER A 8 2.37 7.99 -23.46
CA SER A 8 1.02 8.38 -23.86
C SER A 8 0.84 9.89 -23.71
N ASN A 9 0.05 10.47 -24.60
CA ASN A 9 -0.31 11.88 -24.60
C ASN A 9 -1.84 12.08 -24.66
N GLN A 10 -2.31 13.31 -24.78
CA GLN A 10 -3.75 13.61 -24.84
C GLN A 10 -4.45 13.02 -26.08
N ASP A 11 -3.76 12.89 -27.19
CA ASP A 11 -4.30 12.36 -28.44
C ASP A 11 -4.63 10.87 -28.35
N ASP A 12 -4.04 10.17 -27.39
CA ASP A 12 -4.28 8.75 -27.15
C ASP A 12 -5.56 8.45 -26.36
N LYS A 13 -6.25 9.47 -25.87
CA LYS A 13 -7.40 9.34 -24.96
C LYS A 13 -8.49 8.43 -25.53
N ASP A 14 -8.84 8.58 -26.80
CA ASP A 14 -9.89 7.78 -27.43
C ASP A 14 -9.46 6.34 -27.62
N GLN A 15 -8.20 6.09 -28.01
CA GLN A 15 -7.65 4.75 -28.16
C GLN A 15 -7.57 4.02 -26.79
N ILE A 16 -7.14 4.72 -25.74
CA ILE A 16 -7.13 4.18 -24.36
C ILE A 16 -8.56 3.88 -23.89
N HIS A 17 -9.52 4.78 -24.18
CA HIS A 17 -10.92 4.56 -23.84
C HIS A 17 -11.49 3.32 -24.54
N ASN A 18 -11.22 3.14 -25.84
CA ASN A 18 -11.65 1.97 -26.61
C ASN A 18 -11.04 0.69 -26.06
N PHE A 19 -9.75 0.70 -25.71
CA PHE A 19 -9.09 -0.43 -25.06
C PHE A 19 -9.71 -0.76 -23.71
N ASN A 20 -10.02 0.24 -22.88
CA ASN A 20 -10.70 0.04 -21.59
C ASN A 20 -12.11 -0.54 -21.77
N LYS A 21 -12.86 -0.16 -22.82
CA LYS A 21 -14.14 -0.78 -23.16
C LYS A 21 -13.94 -2.27 -23.54
N GLU A 22 -12.90 -2.58 -24.33
CA GLU A 22 -12.57 -3.95 -24.73
C GLU A 22 -12.21 -4.81 -23.49
N LEU A 23 -11.45 -4.28 -22.53
CA LEU A 23 -11.18 -4.95 -21.25
C LEU A 23 -12.48 -5.25 -20.49
N LYS A 24 -13.32 -4.24 -20.30
CA LYS A 24 -14.57 -4.36 -19.56
C LYS A 24 -15.55 -5.36 -20.19
N SER A 25 -15.70 -5.37 -21.52
CA SER A 25 -16.56 -6.32 -22.25
C SER A 25 -16.07 -7.77 -22.10
N ASN A 26 -14.78 -7.99 -21.85
CA ASN A 26 -14.19 -9.30 -21.56
C ASN A 26 -14.10 -9.62 -20.05
N GLY A 27 -14.80 -8.88 -19.20
CA GLY A 27 -14.88 -9.14 -17.76
C GLY A 27 -13.62 -8.73 -16.97
N ILE A 28 -12.71 -7.95 -17.57
CA ILE A 28 -11.50 -7.47 -16.91
C ILE A 28 -11.80 -6.15 -16.18
N ASN A 29 -11.60 -6.12 -14.87
CA ASN A 29 -11.87 -4.95 -14.02
C ASN A 29 -10.66 -4.01 -13.86
N TYR A 30 -9.61 -4.20 -14.65
CA TYR A 30 -8.48 -3.28 -14.72
C TYR A 30 -8.66 -2.33 -15.90
N SER A 31 -8.08 -1.14 -15.79
CA SER A 31 -8.11 -0.14 -16.86
C SER A 31 -6.82 0.65 -16.93
N LEU A 32 -6.45 1.12 -18.11
CA LEU A 32 -5.42 2.13 -18.26
C LEU A 32 -5.97 3.49 -17.85
N THR A 33 -5.15 4.26 -17.14
CA THR A 33 -5.53 5.62 -16.74
C THR A 33 -5.47 6.56 -17.96
N SER A 34 -6.59 7.19 -18.28
CA SER A 34 -6.70 8.20 -19.33
C SER A 34 -6.55 9.64 -18.83
N SER A 35 -6.35 9.83 -17.52
CA SER A 35 -6.11 11.17 -16.97
C SER A 35 -4.65 11.55 -17.19
N PHE A 36 -4.43 12.55 -18.00
CA PHE A 36 -3.13 13.22 -18.13
C PHE A 36 -3.08 14.28 -17.05
N GLN A 37 -2.44 13.97 -15.92
CA GLN A 37 -2.19 14.98 -14.88
C GLN A 37 -1.06 15.91 -15.33
N LYS A 38 -1.04 17.13 -14.75
CA LYS A 38 0.03 18.12 -14.95
C LYS A 38 1.39 17.44 -15.02
N GLU A 39 2.19 17.84 -15.98
CA GLU A 39 3.60 17.51 -16.10
C GLU A 39 4.28 17.75 -14.75
N PHE A 40 4.69 16.68 -14.08
CA PHE A 40 5.58 16.80 -12.94
C PHE A 40 6.94 17.27 -13.50
N LYS A 41 7.49 18.32 -12.93
CA LYS A 41 8.82 18.80 -13.32
C LYS A 41 9.84 17.71 -12.98
N GLU A 42 10.91 17.60 -13.75
CA GLU A 42 12.01 16.64 -13.53
C GLU A 42 12.66 16.75 -12.13
N SER A 43 12.49 17.89 -11.46
CA SER A 43 12.95 18.15 -10.10
C SER A 43 12.06 17.54 -9.01
N ASP A 44 10.86 17.03 -9.35
CA ASP A 44 9.95 16.48 -8.36
C ASP A 44 10.44 15.12 -7.88
N PHE A 45 10.44 14.90 -6.55
CA PHE A 45 10.87 13.63 -5.94
C PHE A 45 10.05 12.42 -6.40
N ILE A 46 8.82 12.66 -6.88
CA ILE A 46 7.93 11.66 -7.44
C ILE A 46 7.57 12.08 -8.85
N PHE A 47 7.98 11.27 -9.81
CA PHE A 47 7.70 11.48 -11.22
C PHE A 47 6.86 10.32 -11.76
N GLU A 48 5.70 10.62 -12.36
CA GLU A 48 4.79 9.63 -12.93
C GLU A 48 4.67 9.79 -14.43
N ARG A 49 5.04 8.74 -15.21
CA ARG A 49 4.92 8.68 -16.66
C ARG A 49 4.07 7.48 -17.07
N LYS A 50 3.23 7.66 -18.09
CA LYS A 50 2.33 6.62 -18.59
C LYS A 50 2.78 6.19 -19.98
N PHE A 51 2.85 4.89 -20.19
CA PHE A 51 3.30 4.28 -21.43
C PHE A 51 2.21 3.40 -22.00
N ILE A 52 2.06 3.41 -23.32
CA ILE A 52 1.14 2.56 -24.07
C ILE A 52 1.88 1.72 -25.08
N LEU A 53 1.38 0.50 -25.28
CA LEU A 53 1.82 -0.41 -26.31
C LEU A 53 0.78 -0.39 -27.44
N ILE A 54 1.23 -0.08 -28.65
CA ILE A 54 0.41 0.10 -29.84
C ILE A 54 0.78 -0.97 -30.86
N GLU A 55 -0.24 -1.66 -31.39
CA GLU A 55 -0.12 -2.61 -32.49
C GLU A 55 -0.33 -1.90 -33.83
N ASN A 56 0.56 -2.12 -34.79
CA ASN A 56 0.47 -1.63 -36.18
C ASN A 56 0.16 -0.11 -36.27
N LYS A 57 0.71 0.69 -35.32
CA LYS A 57 0.55 2.16 -35.22
C LYS A 57 -0.88 2.67 -34.94
N THR A 58 -1.87 1.79 -34.77
CA THR A 58 -3.29 2.20 -34.74
C THR A 58 -4.05 1.74 -33.49
N LYS A 59 -3.68 0.63 -32.86
CA LYS A 59 -4.52 0.04 -31.80
C LYS A 59 -3.75 -0.17 -30.51
N VAL A 60 -4.21 0.42 -29.42
CA VAL A 60 -3.66 0.18 -28.08
C VAL A 60 -3.95 -1.26 -27.65
N ARG A 61 -2.91 -1.97 -27.21
CA ARG A 61 -2.95 -3.36 -26.72
C ARG A 61 -2.48 -3.52 -25.30
N GLY A 62 -2.07 -2.45 -24.67
CA GLY A 62 -1.66 -2.43 -23.28
C GLY A 62 -0.97 -1.15 -22.91
N GLY A 63 -0.54 -1.11 -21.65
CA GLY A 63 0.23 0.00 -21.11
C GLY A 63 0.57 -0.21 -19.66
N TYR A 64 1.36 0.70 -19.10
CA TYR A 64 1.76 0.72 -17.69
C TYR A 64 2.04 2.16 -17.24
N THR A 65 2.10 2.35 -15.95
CA THR A 65 2.57 3.60 -15.33
C THR A 65 3.92 3.34 -14.68
N LEU A 66 4.84 4.27 -14.81
CA LEU A 66 6.14 4.26 -14.16
C LEU A 66 6.26 5.47 -13.25
N LYS A 67 6.43 5.23 -11.95
CA LYS A 67 6.70 6.28 -10.97
C LYS A 67 8.16 6.21 -10.55
N SER A 68 8.84 7.34 -10.61
CA SER A 68 10.19 7.46 -10.08
C SER A 68 10.13 7.87 -8.62
N GLN A 69 10.78 7.12 -7.74
CA GLN A 69 10.82 7.39 -6.30
C GLN A 69 12.25 7.27 -5.78
N TRP A 70 12.61 8.17 -4.85
CA TRP A 70 13.88 8.09 -4.16
C TRP A 70 13.77 7.20 -2.92
N PHE A 71 14.70 6.27 -2.82
CA PHE A 71 14.86 5.39 -1.67
C PHE A 71 16.25 5.55 -1.07
N LYS A 72 16.33 5.52 0.26
CA LYS A 72 17.57 5.30 0.97
C LYS A 72 17.83 3.79 1.04
N ILE A 73 19.02 3.36 0.61
CA ILE A 73 19.55 2.00 0.77
C ILE A 73 20.85 2.13 1.57
N ASN A 74 20.82 1.81 2.86
CA ASN A 74 21.85 2.14 3.83
C ASN A 74 22.17 3.64 3.81
N GLU A 75 23.36 4.05 3.34
CA GLU A 75 23.76 5.46 3.27
C GLU A 75 23.49 6.10 1.89
N ASP A 76 23.17 5.30 0.88
CA ASP A 76 23.01 5.77 -0.49
C ASP A 76 21.55 6.16 -0.77
N LEU A 77 21.36 7.23 -1.52
CA LEU A 77 20.07 7.58 -2.14
C LEU A 77 20.05 7.05 -3.57
N LEU A 78 19.03 6.26 -3.88
CA LEU A 78 18.84 5.66 -5.19
C LEU A 78 17.44 5.96 -5.73
N GLN A 79 17.38 6.41 -6.96
CA GLN A 79 16.12 6.54 -7.68
C GLN A 79 15.69 5.18 -8.20
N ILE A 80 14.48 4.75 -7.82
CA ILE A 80 13.92 3.43 -8.15
C ILE A 80 12.59 3.62 -8.87
N GLY A 81 12.38 2.87 -9.96
CA GLY A 81 11.13 2.90 -10.69
C GLY A 81 10.07 1.99 -10.06
N TYR A 82 8.90 2.54 -9.78
CA TYR A 82 7.71 1.77 -9.42
C TYR A 82 6.93 1.42 -10.68
N TYR A 83 6.97 0.14 -11.08
CA TYR A 83 6.21 -0.40 -12.20
C TYR A 83 4.78 -0.68 -11.75
N TYR A 84 3.86 0.19 -12.16
CA TYR A 84 2.50 0.25 -11.63
C TYR A 84 1.45 0.00 -12.70
N ASN A 85 0.38 -0.71 -12.34
CA ASN A 85 -0.82 -0.95 -13.14
C ASN A 85 -0.54 -1.38 -14.60
N PRO A 86 0.32 -2.40 -14.85
CA PRO A 86 0.45 -2.93 -16.19
C PRO A 86 -0.81 -3.69 -16.61
N VAL A 87 -1.40 -3.29 -17.71
CA VAL A 87 -2.62 -3.90 -18.27
C VAL A 87 -2.41 -4.20 -19.74
N THR A 88 -2.74 -5.41 -20.20
CA THR A 88 -2.56 -5.81 -21.60
C THR A 88 -3.76 -6.60 -22.12
N ALA A 89 -3.91 -6.64 -23.43
CA ALA A 89 -4.87 -7.49 -24.12
C ALA A 89 -4.63 -9.00 -23.89
N GLY A 90 -3.45 -9.39 -23.43
CA GLY A 90 -3.13 -10.74 -22.98
C GLY A 90 -4.00 -11.26 -21.83
N LEU A 91 -4.64 -10.37 -21.06
CA LEU A 91 -5.56 -10.76 -20.00
C LEU A 91 -6.83 -11.45 -20.49
N PHE A 92 -7.25 -11.20 -21.74
CA PHE A 92 -8.45 -11.81 -22.33
C PHE A 92 -8.18 -12.52 -23.64
N ASN A 93 -7.05 -12.29 -24.31
CA ASN A 93 -6.70 -12.93 -25.58
C ASN A 93 -5.24 -13.40 -25.57
N LYS A 94 -5.03 -14.71 -25.55
CA LYS A 94 -3.73 -15.37 -25.49
C LYS A 94 -2.75 -14.95 -26.61
N LYS A 95 -3.27 -14.52 -27.79
CA LYS A 95 -2.45 -13.97 -28.88
C LYS A 95 -1.53 -12.83 -28.43
N TYR A 96 -1.96 -12.07 -27.41
CA TYR A 96 -1.26 -10.89 -26.88
C TYR A 96 -0.48 -11.16 -25.59
N ASN A 97 -0.23 -12.41 -25.21
CA ASN A 97 0.52 -12.76 -24.00
C ASN A 97 1.90 -12.11 -23.96
N ILE A 98 2.54 -11.94 -25.13
CA ILE A 98 3.86 -11.31 -25.23
C ILE A 98 3.86 -9.83 -24.79
N CYS A 99 2.70 -9.14 -24.87
CA CYS A 99 2.61 -7.71 -24.55
C CYS A 99 3.05 -7.41 -23.11
N GLY A 100 2.75 -8.31 -22.14
CA GLY A 100 3.19 -8.13 -20.76
C GLY A 100 4.71 -8.16 -20.60
N VAL A 101 5.39 -9.04 -21.33
CA VAL A 101 6.86 -9.14 -21.35
C VAL A 101 7.46 -7.90 -21.99
N LEU A 102 6.90 -7.46 -23.14
CA LEU A 102 7.38 -6.26 -23.85
C LEU A 102 7.28 -5.01 -22.96
N LEU A 103 6.14 -4.80 -22.28
CA LEU A 103 5.96 -3.67 -21.38
C LEU A 103 6.96 -3.69 -20.21
N LEU A 104 7.19 -4.85 -19.59
CA LEU A 104 8.14 -4.97 -18.50
C LEU A 104 9.58 -4.73 -18.96
N HIS A 105 9.96 -5.26 -20.12
CA HIS A 105 11.27 -5.03 -20.71
C HIS A 105 11.51 -3.55 -21.07
N ASP A 106 10.48 -2.86 -21.58
CA ASP A 106 10.53 -1.42 -21.83
C ASP A 106 10.74 -0.63 -20.54
N ALA A 107 10.04 -0.99 -19.46
CA ALA A 107 10.23 -0.37 -18.15
C ALA A 107 11.65 -0.60 -17.59
N GLN A 108 12.20 -1.83 -17.76
CA GLN A 108 13.56 -2.18 -17.34
C GLN A 108 14.65 -1.41 -18.09
N LYS A 109 14.40 -1.06 -19.37
CA LYS A 109 15.32 -0.19 -20.13
C LYS A 109 15.37 1.23 -19.58
N LYS A 110 14.27 1.72 -18.98
CA LYS A 110 14.20 3.07 -18.41
C LYS A 110 14.77 3.13 -16.98
N TYR A 111 14.50 2.10 -16.19
CA TYR A 111 15.02 1.94 -14.83
C TYR A 111 15.48 0.50 -14.61
N GLU A 112 16.76 0.29 -14.40
CA GLU A 112 17.32 -1.01 -14.04
C GLU A 112 16.77 -1.50 -12.71
N ASN A 113 16.67 -0.57 -11.74
CA ASN A 113 16.13 -0.85 -10.42
C ASN A 113 14.62 -0.58 -10.43
N LEU A 114 13.83 -1.64 -10.51
CA LEU A 114 12.37 -1.58 -10.50
C LEU A 114 11.79 -2.33 -9.30
N PHE A 115 10.65 -1.86 -8.83
CA PHE A 115 9.80 -2.61 -7.92
C PHE A 115 8.33 -2.58 -8.33
N CYS A 116 7.57 -3.54 -7.82
CA CYS A 116 6.11 -3.54 -7.79
C CYS A 116 5.65 -3.73 -6.35
N LEU A 117 4.50 -3.18 -6.00
CA LEU A 117 3.94 -3.31 -4.65
C LEU A 117 2.40 -3.45 -4.73
N GLY A 118 1.83 -4.37 -3.93
CA GLY A 118 0.40 -4.65 -3.93
C GLY A 118 0.06 -5.93 -4.69
N MET A 119 -0.30 -5.83 -5.95
CA MET A 119 -0.50 -6.89 -6.95
C MET A 119 -1.54 -7.99 -6.65
N GLY A 120 -2.32 -7.92 -5.56
CA GLY A 120 -3.47 -8.81 -5.31
C GLY A 120 -3.17 -10.25 -4.85
N GLY A 121 -1.93 -10.71 -4.89
CA GLY A 121 -1.52 -12.05 -4.44
C GLY A 121 -0.72 -12.84 -5.48
N TYR A 122 -0.10 -13.95 -5.05
CA TYR A 122 0.80 -14.75 -5.91
C TYR A 122 0.11 -15.47 -7.07
N SER A 123 -1.21 -15.64 -7.00
CA SER A 123 -2.00 -16.27 -8.05
C SER A 123 -2.33 -15.37 -9.23
N GLU A 124 -2.15 -14.05 -9.06
CA GLU A 124 -2.43 -13.07 -10.11
C GLU A 124 -1.41 -13.13 -11.28
N SER A 125 -1.81 -12.59 -12.42
CA SER A 125 -1.01 -12.66 -13.66
C SER A 125 0.34 -11.95 -13.53
N LEU A 126 0.35 -10.75 -12.95
CA LEU A 126 1.57 -9.96 -12.80
C LEU A 126 2.61 -10.64 -11.89
N PRO A 127 2.30 -11.09 -10.66
CA PRO A 127 3.25 -11.85 -9.85
C PRO A 127 3.79 -13.12 -10.51
N LYS A 128 2.97 -13.83 -11.27
CA LYS A 128 3.43 -15.00 -12.05
C LYS A 128 4.44 -14.61 -13.13
N LEU A 129 4.16 -13.54 -13.88
CA LEU A 129 5.08 -13.02 -14.89
C LEU A 129 6.42 -12.60 -14.25
N LEU A 130 6.38 -11.81 -13.18
CA LEU A 130 7.57 -11.34 -12.48
C LEU A 130 8.41 -12.49 -11.93
N LYS A 131 7.75 -13.50 -11.34
CA LYS A 131 8.44 -14.72 -10.85
C LYS A 131 9.10 -15.48 -12.00
N GLY A 132 8.43 -15.62 -13.14
CA GLY A 132 8.97 -16.27 -14.35
C GLY A 132 10.19 -15.53 -14.93
N LEU A 133 10.34 -14.25 -14.63
CA LEU A 133 11.47 -13.40 -15.04
C LEU A 133 12.48 -13.16 -13.89
N ASN A 134 12.52 -14.06 -12.91
CA ASN A 134 13.47 -14.08 -11.80
C ASN A 134 13.44 -12.83 -10.88
N TRP A 135 12.27 -12.19 -10.76
CA TRP A 135 12.10 -11.16 -9.74
C TRP A 135 11.98 -11.79 -8.37
N ASN A 136 12.50 -11.10 -7.34
CA ASN A 136 12.32 -11.52 -5.95
C ASN A 136 10.97 -11.00 -5.43
N LEU A 137 10.13 -11.89 -4.93
CA LEU A 137 8.80 -11.59 -4.42
C LEU A 137 8.72 -11.85 -2.92
N GLN A 138 8.42 -10.81 -2.14
CA GLN A 138 8.30 -10.88 -0.68
C GLN A 138 6.92 -10.39 -0.24
N LYS A 139 6.25 -11.17 0.62
CA LYS A 139 4.97 -10.80 1.22
C LYS A 139 5.17 -9.75 2.31
N ILE A 140 4.46 -8.64 2.23
CA ILE A 140 4.40 -7.63 3.29
C ILE A 140 3.28 -8.01 4.27
N PRO A 141 3.57 -8.10 5.58
CA PRO A 141 2.56 -8.45 6.57
C PRO A 141 1.37 -7.51 6.56
N PHE A 142 0.19 -8.10 6.75
CA PHE A 142 -1.09 -7.40 6.88
C PHE A 142 -1.56 -7.48 8.33
N PHE A 143 -1.88 -6.34 8.91
CA PHE A 143 -2.37 -6.21 10.29
C PHE A 143 -3.79 -5.68 10.28
N PHE A 144 -4.63 -6.23 11.16
CA PHE A 144 -5.98 -5.73 11.34
C PHE A 144 -6.40 -5.75 12.82
N LYS A 145 -7.31 -4.84 13.18
CA LYS A 145 -7.94 -4.76 14.50
C LYS A 145 -9.41 -4.46 14.34
N VAL A 146 -10.26 -5.35 14.87
CA VAL A 146 -11.71 -5.14 14.89
C VAL A 146 -12.06 -4.19 16.01
N CYS A 147 -12.65 -3.05 15.66
CA CYS A 147 -13.10 -2.03 16.60
C CYS A 147 -14.58 -2.20 16.95
N ASN A 148 -15.40 -2.61 15.97
CA ASN A 148 -16.82 -2.83 16.12
C ASN A 148 -17.20 -4.23 15.59
N PRO A 149 -17.30 -5.23 16.46
CA PRO A 149 -17.50 -6.63 16.04
C PRO A 149 -18.80 -6.89 15.29
N TYR A 150 -19.91 -6.21 15.62
CA TYR A 150 -21.20 -6.46 14.97
C TYR A 150 -21.20 -6.10 13.48
N PRO A 151 -20.89 -4.85 13.05
CA PRO A 151 -20.75 -4.52 11.64
C PRO A 151 -19.68 -5.36 10.94
N PHE A 152 -18.57 -5.68 11.60
CA PHE A 152 -17.54 -6.54 11.06
C PHE A 152 -18.10 -7.92 10.66
N LEU A 153 -18.71 -8.67 11.58
CA LEU A 153 -19.27 -10.00 11.29
C LEU A 153 -20.42 -9.95 10.28
N LYS A 154 -21.25 -8.91 10.35
CA LYS A 154 -22.36 -8.72 9.41
C LYS A 154 -21.88 -8.56 7.97
N ASN A 155 -20.81 -7.78 7.76
CA ASN A 155 -20.45 -7.25 6.43
C ASN A 155 -19.20 -7.90 5.82
N ILE A 156 -18.32 -8.56 6.61
CA ILE A 156 -17.09 -9.14 6.09
C ILE A 156 -17.35 -10.25 5.06
N LYS A 157 -17.08 -9.98 3.80
CA LYS A 157 -17.26 -10.93 2.70
C LYS A 157 -16.13 -11.94 2.60
N TYR A 158 -14.92 -11.52 2.90
CA TYR A 158 -13.74 -12.39 2.83
C TYR A 158 -13.87 -13.67 3.64
N LEU A 159 -14.50 -13.62 4.83
CA LEU A 159 -14.72 -14.79 5.68
C LEU A 159 -15.92 -15.62 5.24
N LYS A 160 -16.81 -15.08 4.40
CA LYS A 160 -18.05 -15.73 3.92
C LYS A 160 -17.87 -16.37 2.54
N ASN A 161 -16.70 -16.88 2.22
CA ASN A 161 -16.34 -17.41 0.89
C ASN A 161 -16.98 -18.76 0.53
N THR A 162 -17.60 -19.47 1.49
CA THR A 162 -18.39 -20.68 1.26
C THR A 162 -19.76 -20.57 1.93
N LYS A 163 -20.78 -21.29 1.42
CA LYS A 163 -22.14 -21.31 1.98
C LYS A 163 -22.13 -21.68 3.47
N PHE A 164 -21.35 -22.69 3.84
CA PHE A 164 -21.23 -23.16 5.22
C PHE A 164 -20.62 -22.10 6.14
N LYS A 165 -19.50 -21.48 5.75
CA LYS A 165 -18.88 -20.40 6.53
C LYS A 165 -19.79 -19.19 6.65
N SER A 166 -20.50 -18.84 5.55
CA SER A 166 -21.47 -17.75 5.57
C SER A 166 -22.58 -18.02 6.57
N PHE A 167 -23.13 -19.23 6.58
CA PHE A 167 -24.16 -19.67 7.54
C PHE A 167 -23.66 -19.58 8.99
N LEU A 168 -22.51 -20.15 9.29
CA LEU A 168 -21.91 -20.12 10.63
C LEU A 168 -21.67 -18.67 11.12
N ILE A 169 -21.08 -17.82 10.29
CA ILE A 169 -20.82 -16.43 10.67
C ILE A 169 -22.12 -15.67 10.89
N THR A 170 -23.16 -15.93 10.08
CA THR A 170 -24.46 -15.32 10.24
C THR A 170 -25.11 -15.76 11.56
N LEU A 171 -25.06 -17.06 11.87
CA LEU A 171 -25.55 -17.63 13.13
C LEU A 171 -24.81 -17.05 14.34
N MET A 172 -23.48 -16.98 14.29
CA MET A 172 -22.65 -16.37 15.34
C MET A 172 -22.96 -14.88 15.53
N ASN A 173 -23.28 -14.17 14.45
CA ASN A 173 -23.63 -12.75 14.52
C ASN A 173 -25.03 -12.55 15.11
N SER A 174 -26.03 -13.32 14.67
CA SER A 174 -27.43 -13.20 15.14
C SER A 174 -27.61 -13.68 16.58
N SER A 175 -26.87 -14.68 17.02
CA SER A 175 -26.88 -15.16 18.42
C SER A 175 -26.15 -14.24 19.39
N GLY A 176 -25.38 -13.27 18.88
CA GLY A 176 -24.53 -12.41 19.71
C GLY A 176 -23.21 -13.05 20.20
N LEU A 177 -23.09 -14.39 20.12
CA LEU A 177 -21.91 -15.10 20.58
C LEU A 177 -20.65 -14.72 19.82
N GLY A 178 -20.75 -14.47 18.51
CA GLY A 178 -19.62 -14.09 17.67
C GLY A 178 -19.04 -12.72 18.05
N TRP A 179 -19.89 -11.71 18.21
CA TRP A 179 -19.37 -10.39 18.57
C TRP A 179 -18.90 -10.31 20.04
N LEU A 180 -19.52 -11.07 20.95
CA LEU A 180 -19.05 -11.20 22.33
C LEU A 180 -17.68 -11.89 22.37
N GLY A 181 -17.50 -12.98 21.63
CA GLY A 181 -16.21 -13.68 21.53
C GLY A 181 -15.10 -12.79 20.97
N ILE A 182 -15.37 -12.00 19.93
CA ILE A 182 -14.40 -11.02 19.39
C ILE A 182 -14.07 -9.95 20.44
N LYS A 183 -15.05 -9.41 21.16
CA LYS A 183 -14.81 -8.43 22.22
C LYS A 183 -13.91 -9.00 23.33
N ILE A 184 -14.23 -10.21 23.81
CA ILE A 184 -13.44 -10.89 24.84
C ILE A 184 -12.01 -11.14 24.33
N PHE A 185 -11.85 -11.64 23.12
CA PHE A 185 -10.53 -11.89 22.49
C PHE A 185 -9.67 -10.61 22.49
N PHE A 186 -10.19 -9.49 21.95
CA PHE A 186 -9.44 -8.23 21.91
C PHE A 186 -9.22 -7.61 23.28
N LEU A 187 -10.13 -7.84 24.24
CA LEU A 187 -9.94 -7.42 25.63
C LEU A 187 -8.76 -8.18 26.26
N LEU A 188 -8.73 -9.51 26.17
CA LEU A 188 -7.65 -10.34 26.69
C LEU A 188 -6.31 -9.98 26.06
N MET A 189 -6.26 -9.81 24.73
CA MET A 189 -5.06 -9.33 24.04
C MET A 189 -4.62 -7.96 24.57
N SER A 190 -5.56 -7.04 24.83
CA SER A 190 -5.25 -5.71 25.34
C SER A 190 -4.67 -5.76 26.75
N LEU A 191 -5.20 -6.60 27.62
CA LEU A 191 -4.70 -6.81 28.98
C LEU A 191 -3.30 -7.42 28.97
N PHE A 192 -3.08 -8.42 28.13
CA PHE A 192 -1.75 -9.02 27.95
C PHE A 192 -0.72 -7.98 27.47
N CYS A 193 -1.07 -7.21 26.46
CA CYS A 193 -0.20 -6.16 25.93
C CYS A 193 0.02 -5.00 26.93
N ALA A 194 -0.96 -4.67 27.76
CA ALA A 194 -0.86 -3.58 28.75
C ALA A 194 0.22 -3.85 29.82
N ARG A 195 0.43 -5.11 30.20
CA ARG A 195 1.46 -5.50 31.19
C ARG A 195 2.90 -5.21 30.73
N ILE A 196 3.11 -5.02 29.44
CA ILE A 196 4.44 -4.84 28.83
C ILE A 196 4.71 -3.35 28.51
N LYS A 197 3.72 -2.47 28.64
CA LYS A 197 3.81 -1.07 28.18
C LYS A 197 4.30 -0.11 29.27
N LYS A 198 5.33 0.67 28.92
CA LYS A 198 5.63 1.94 29.58
C LYS A 198 4.67 3.00 28.99
N GLU A 199 3.85 3.63 29.82
CA GLU A 199 2.99 4.73 29.36
C GLU A 199 3.86 5.97 29.11
N SER A 200 3.87 6.44 27.88
CA SER A 200 4.39 7.75 27.50
C SER A 200 3.22 8.72 27.34
N ASN A 201 3.38 9.91 27.88
CA ASN A 201 2.36 10.97 27.83
C ASN A 201 2.42 11.69 26.50
N ILE A 202 2.03 10.97 25.41
CA ILE A 202 2.13 11.48 24.04
C ILE A 202 0.96 12.41 23.75
N LEU A 203 1.29 13.67 23.46
CA LEU A 203 0.36 14.66 22.92
C LEU A 203 0.23 14.44 21.40
N VAL A 204 -1.02 14.46 20.91
CA VAL A 204 -1.32 14.31 19.47
C VAL A 204 -1.90 15.61 18.95
N LYS A 205 -1.38 16.08 17.83
CA LYS A 205 -1.91 17.23 17.09
C LYS A 205 -2.23 16.83 15.66
N GLU A 206 -3.34 17.32 15.13
CA GLU A 206 -3.60 17.24 13.68
C GLU A 206 -2.63 18.19 12.95
N MET A 207 -2.15 17.78 11.78
CA MET A 207 -1.31 18.62 10.93
C MET A 207 -2.08 19.07 9.69
N GLY A 208 -2.05 20.39 9.45
CA GLY A 208 -2.54 20.97 8.20
C GLY A 208 -1.56 20.74 7.05
N ASP A 209 -0.27 20.94 7.31
CA ASP A 209 0.81 20.76 6.34
C ASP A 209 2.02 20.04 6.96
N PHE A 210 2.93 19.55 6.10
CA PHE A 210 4.18 18.94 6.48
C PHE A 210 5.26 20.01 6.66
N ASP A 211 5.75 20.18 7.87
CA ASP A 211 6.68 21.21 8.29
C ASP A 211 8.04 20.66 8.73
N GLU A 212 8.87 21.51 9.32
CA GLU A 212 10.20 21.19 9.84
C GLU A 212 10.19 20.06 10.88
N ASN A 213 9.11 19.87 11.63
CA ASN A 213 8.97 18.77 12.56
C ASN A 213 8.99 17.41 11.85
N VAL A 214 8.37 17.33 10.68
CA VAL A 214 8.37 16.11 9.85
C VAL A 214 9.77 15.85 9.29
N GLU A 215 10.44 16.91 8.86
CA GLU A 215 11.83 16.85 8.38
C GLU A 215 12.77 16.32 9.48
N PHE A 216 12.66 16.84 10.69
CA PHE A 216 13.44 16.35 11.84
C PHE A 216 13.22 14.86 12.09
N VAL A 217 11.95 14.38 12.04
CA VAL A 217 11.66 12.95 12.21
C VAL A 217 12.27 12.13 11.09
N TRP A 218 12.21 12.60 9.84
CA TRP A 218 12.81 11.93 8.68
C TRP A 218 14.33 11.79 8.86
N GLU A 219 15.02 12.89 9.16
CA GLU A 219 16.48 12.92 9.32
C GLU A 219 16.97 11.91 10.37
N LYS A 220 16.24 11.76 11.48
CA LYS A 220 16.57 10.81 12.53
C LYS A 220 16.15 9.38 12.21
N ALA A 221 14.96 9.20 11.61
CA ALA A 221 14.43 7.87 11.34
C ALA A 221 15.15 7.15 10.19
N LYS A 222 15.67 7.89 9.19
CA LYS A 222 16.39 7.29 8.06
C LYS A 222 17.65 6.52 8.49
N GLU A 223 18.23 6.85 9.65
CA GLU A 223 19.48 6.25 10.14
C GLU A 223 19.34 4.76 10.52
N TYR A 224 18.17 4.33 10.99
CA TYR A 224 17.94 2.94 11.41
C TYR A 224 17.06 2.13 10.44
N ASN A 225 16.82 2.67 9.25
CA ASN A 225 16.18 1.94 8.17
C ASN A 225 17.21 1.60 7.09
N SER A 226 17.34 0.30 6.76
CA SER A 226 18.24 -0.16 5.72
C SER A 226 17.69 0.05 4.31
N PHE A 227 16.37 0.11 4.17
CA PHE A 227 15.66 0.40 2.94
C PHE A 227 14.35 1.14 3.26
N ILE A 228 14.22 2.35 2.79
CA ILE A 228 13.05 3.20 3.03
C ILE A 228 12.92 4.24 1.91
N ALA A 229 11.70 4.47 1.40
CA ALA A 229 11.44 5.61 0.53
C ALA A 229 11.65 6.92 1.29
N VAL A 230 12.11 7.95 0.61
CA VAL A 230 12.27 9.30 1.18
C VAL A 230 10.94 9.77 1.74
N ARG A 231 10.96 10.33 2.95
CA ARG A 231 9.78 10.83 3.67
C ARG A 231 10.03 12.22 4.26
N ASN A 232 10.73 13.04 3.50
CA ASN A 232 10.87 14.45 3.83
C ASN A 232 9.54 15.20 3.62
N SER A 233 9.47 16.43 4.04
CA SER A 233 8.26 17.24 3.98
C SER A 233 7.74 17.44 2.55
N GLU A 234 8.63 17.64 1.58
CA GLU A 234 8.29 17.84 0.17
C GLU A 234 7.66 16.58 -0.45
N TYR A 235 8.29 15.42 -0.23
CA TYR A 235 7.77 14.12 -0.66
C TYR A 235 6.37 13.86 -0.09
N LEU A 236 6.18 14.09 1.21
CA LEU A 236 4.90 13.85 1.87
C LEU A 236 3.81 14.83 1.41
N ARG A 237 4.14 16.11 1.08
CA ARG A 237 3.19 17.05 0.49
C ARG A 237 2.67 16.55 -0.86
N THR A 238 3.56 16.03 -1.69
CA THR A 238 3.19 15.48 -3.00
C THR A 238 2.33 14.23 -2.86
N LEU A 239 2.75 13.27 -2.01
CA LEU A 239 2.10 11.98 -1.86
C LEU A 239 0.74 12.07 -1.14
N TYR A 240 0.63 12.95 -0.14
CA TYR A 240 -0.53 13.08 0.74
C TYR A 240 -1.21 14.47 0.63
N SER A 241 -1.28 15.02 -0.59
CA SER A 241 -1.91 16.32 -0.87
C SER A 241 -3.43 16.33 -0.61
N ASN A 242 -4.10 15.17 -0.68
CA ASN A 242 -5.55 15.07 -0.55
C ASN A 242 -6.01 15.30 0.91
N ASN A 243 -7.07 16.12 1.08
CA ASN A 243 -7.66 16.45 2.38
C ASN A 243 -8.39 15.28 3.06
N LYS A 244 -8.60 14.16 2.38
CA LYS A 244 -9.16 12.94 2.99
C LYS A 244 -8.21 12.28 3.99
N PHE A 245 -6.91 12.56 3.88
CA PHE A 245 -5.93 12.01 4.81
C PHE A 245 -6.03 12.65 6.19
N ILE A 246 -6.07 11.78 7.21
CA ILE A 246 -5.93 12.15 8.61
C ILE A 246 -4.43 12.16 8.89
N LYS A 247 -3.87 13.35 9.07
CA LYS A 247 -2.45 13.60 9.26
C LYS A 247 -2.22 13.97 10.72
N LEU A 248 -1.38 13.22 11.43
CA LEU A 248 -1.16 13.39 12.87
C LEU A 248 0.33 13.54 13.19
N LYS A 249 0.67 14.47 14.10
CA LYS A 249 1.96 14.62 14.74
C LYS A 249 1.88 14.19 16.20
N PHE A 250 2.97 13.61 16.69
CA PHE A 250 3.09 13.10 18.03
C PHE A 250 4.25 13.77 18.75
N PHE A 251 3.98 14.24 19.99
CA PHE A 251 4.95 14.96 20.80
C PHE A 251 5.10 14.28 22.17
N ASP A 252 6.33 14.15 22.61
CA ASP A 252 6.67 13.77 24.00
C ASP A 252 7.45 14.91 24.65
N SER A 253 6.98 15.41 25.79
CA SER A 253 7.61 16.51 26.52
C SER A 253 7.92 17.72 25.62
N GLY A 254 6.97 18.04 24.72
CA GLY A 254 7.06 19.17 23.78
C GLY A 254 7.90 18.94 22.53
N LYS A 255 8.62 17.81 22.41
CA LYS A 255 9.44 17.45 21.25
C LYS A 255 8.69 16.51 20.32
N ILE A 256 8.79 16.74 19.01
CA ILE A 256 8.22 15.82 18.01
C ILE A 256 8.92 14.45 18.10
N VAL A 257 8.12 13.39 18.10
CA VAL A 257 8.63 12.01 18.16
C VAL A 257 8.16 11.15 16.98
N GLY A 258 7.25 11.66 16.16
CA GLY A 258 6.80 10.96 14.96
C GLY A 258 5.51 11.50 14.38
N TRP A 259 5.07 10.85 13.32
CA TRP A 259 3.84 11.18 12.61
C TRP A 259 3.15 9.93 12.07
N SER A 260 1.87 10.04 11.72
CA SER A 260 1.11 9.02 11.00
C SER A 260 0.14 9.63 10.01
N ILE A 261 -0.07 8.92 8.90
CA ILE A 261 -1.04 9.22 7.85
C ILE A 261 -2.05 8.07 7.79
N SER A 262 -3.33 8.43 7.85
CA SER A 262 -4.41 7.46 7.88
C SER A 262 -5.59 7.90 7.02
N LEU A 263 -6.44 6.95 6.66
CA LEU A 263 -7.75 7.16 6.06
C LEU A 263 -8.84 6.57 6.95
N CYS A 264 -10.03 7.14 6.89
CA CYS A 264 -11.22 6.57 7.52
C CYS A 264 -12.37 6.65 6.53
N THR A 265 -12.58 5.58 5.77
CA THR A 265 -13.43 5.56 4.57
C THR A 265 -14.66 4.71 4.80
N GLN A 266 -15.85 5.24 4.47
CA GLN A 266 -17.04 4.43 4.36
C GLN A 266 -16.95 3.60 3.09
N LEU A 267 -16.99 2.27 3.23
CA LEU A 267 -17.00 1.34 2.11
C LEU A 267 -18.41 0.95 1.77
N ASP A 268 -18.72 1.00 0.47
CA ASP A 268 -19.97 0.57 -0.12
C ASP A 268 -19.76 -0.69 -0.94
N ASN A 269 -20.38 -1.79 -0.52
CA ASN A 269 -20.34 -3.07 -1.21
C ASN A 269 -18.95 -3.57 -1.63
N HIS A 270 -17.91 -3.22 -0.84
CA HIS A 270 -16.54 -3.60 -1.16
C HIS A 270 -16.40 -5.13 -1.26
N LYS A 271 -15.57 -5.59 -2.23
CA LYS A 271 -15.40 -7.03 -2.56
C LYS A 271 -14.97 -7.90 -1.37
N GLN A 272 -14.18 -7.37 -0.44
CA GLN A 272 -13.66 -8.08 0.74
C GLN A 272 -14.37 -7.66 2.03
N PHE A 273 -14.62 -6.37 2.22
CA PHE A 273 -15.08 -5.78 3.47
C PHE A 273 -16.58 -5.47 3.50
N GLY A 274 -17.28 -5.50 2.35
CA GLY A 274 -18.73 -5.20 2.27
C GLY A 274 -19.03 -3.75 2.63
N TYR A 275 -20.02 -3.56 3.52
CA TYR A 275 -20.47 -2.24 4.00
C TYR A 275 -19.93 -1.98 5.40
N MET A 276 -18.77 -1.33 5.51
CA MET A 276 -18.23 -0.96 6.81
C MET A 276 -17.35 0.28 6.72
N LYS A 277 -17.14 0.94 7.86
CA LYS A 277 -16.21 2.04 7.96
C LYS A 277 -14.80 1.53 8.24
N LEU A 278 -13.93 1.67 7.26
CA LEU A 278 -12.56 1.16 7.32
C LEU A 278 -11.58 2.26 7.71
N GLY A 279 -10.85 2.06 8.80
CA GLY A 279 -9.66 2.81 9.15
C GLY A 279 -8.42 2.17 8.48
N SER A 280 -7.64 2.93 7.75
CA SER A 280 -6.38 2.46 7.16
C SER A 280 -5.22 3.29 7.68
N ILE A 281 -4.26 2.69 8.40
CA ILE A 281 -2.98 3.33 8.72
C ILE A 281 -2.10 3.13 7.50
N VAL A 282 -1.95 4.20 6.72
CA VAL A 282 -1.32 4.18 5.39
C VAL A 282 0.18 4.25 5.51
N ASP A 283 0.67 5.22 6.30
CA ASP A 283 2.09 5.47 6.49
C ASP A 283 2.36 6.01 7.90
N CYS A 284 3.55 5.78 8.41
CA CYS A 284 3.97 6.29 9.71
C CYS A 284 5.49 6.26 9.83
N LEU A 285 6.03 7.24 10.55
CA LEU A 285 7.44 7.32 10.88
C LEU A 285 7.63 7.87 12.29
N SER A 286 8.67 7.41 12.99
CA SER A 286 8.96 7.87 14.35
C SER A 286 10.42 7.79 14.69
N LEU A 287 10.80 8.48 15.75
CA LEU A 287 12.01 8.17 16.49
C LEU A 287 11.90 6.77 17.09
N LYS A 288 13.01 6.09 17.26
CA LYS A 288 13.09 4.73 17.78
C LYS A 288 12.47 4.64 19.19
N GLY A 289 11.56 3.66 19.37
CA GLY A 289 10.90 3.39 20.65
C GLY A 289 9.51 4.03 20.78
N TYR A 290 9.10 4.91 19.86
CA TYR A 290 7.78 5.56 19.89
C TYR A 290 6.72 4.89 19.01
N GLU A 291 7.09 3.88 18.23
CA GLU A 291 6.22 3.21 17.26
C GLU A 291 4.92 2.68 17.92
N THR A 292 5.07 2.07 19.10
CA THR A 292 3.92 1.51 19.86
C THR A 292 2.94 2.59 20.30
N SER A 293 3.44 3.73 20.76
CA SER A 293 2.61 4.85 21.21
C SER A 293 1.88 5.52 20.04
N ILE A 294 2.55 5.66 18.90
CA ILE A 294 1.97 6.21 17.67
C ILE A 294 0.82 5.31 17.18
N ILE A 295 1.03 4.00 17.08
CA ILE A 295 -0.03 3.07 16.67
C ILE A 295 -1.20 3.07 17.66
N LYS A 296 -0.94 3.16 18.99
CA LYS A 296 -1.97 3.26 20.02
C LYS A 296 -2.87 4.49 19.78
N LYS A 297 -2.25 5.66 19.68
CA LYS A 297 -2.98 6.95 19.56
C LYS A 297 -3.70 7.05 18.21
N THR A 298 -3.04 6.66 17.10
CA THR A 298 -3.67 6.64 15.76
C THR A 298 -4.89 5.72 15.74
N SER A 299 -4.78 4.52 16.31
CA SER A 299 -5.90 3.57 16.39
C SER A 299 -7.06 4.11 17.24
N GLN A 300 -6.77 4.81 18.34
CA GLN A 300 -7.80 5.45 19.16
C GLN A 300 -8.56 6.54 18.40
N ILE A 301 -7.84 7.35 17.61
CA ILE A 301 -8.45 8.41 16.78
C ILE A 301 -9.31 7.79 15.69
N LEU A 302 -8.82 6.77 14.98
CA LEU A 302 -9.61 6.07 13.95
C LEU A 302 -10.88 5.43 14.55
N LYS A 303 -10.78 4.81 15.73
CA LYS A 303 -11.93 4.28 16.46
C LYS A 303 -12.93 5.37 16.83
N LYS A 304 -12.46 6.54 17.34
CA LYS A 304 -13.32 7.71 17.64
C LYS A 304 -14.00 8.26 16.39
N LYS A 305 -13.34 8.19 15.23
CA LYS A 305 -13.92 8.56 13.93
C LYS A 305 -14.90 7.49 13.39
N GLY A 306 -15.16 6.43 14.15
CA GLY A 306 -16.17 5.40 13.87
C GLY A 306 -15.68 4.24 13.00
N ALA A 307 -14.37 4.00 12.89
CA ALA A 307 -13.86 2.83 12.17
C ALA A 307 -14.36 1.51 12.81
N ASP A 308 -14.95 0.63 12.00
CA ASP A 308 -15.36 -0.72 12.41
C ASP A 308 -14.18 -1.69 12.41
N LEU A 309 -13.27 -1.50 11.46
CA LEU A 309 -12.06 -2.27 11.26
C LEU A 309 -10.90 -1.32 10.97
N ILE A 310 -9.75 -1.54 11.60
CA ILE A 310 -8.52 -0.81 11.27
C ILE A 310 -7.53 -1.78 10.64
N VAL A 311 -6.93 -1.38 9.52
CA VAL A 311 -5.97 -2.19 8.75
C VAL A 311 -4.67 -1.44 8.49
N SER A 312 -3.58 -2.19 8.26
CA SER A 312 -2.31 -1.66 7.77
C SER A 312 -1.47 -2.77 7.13
N ASN A 313 -0.55 -2.39 6.25
CA ASN A 313 0.54 -3.25 5.81
C ASN A 313 1.87 -2.62 6.23
N GLN A 314 2.78 -3.44 6.79
CA GLN A 314 4.04 -2.94 7.31
C GLN A 314 5.11 -4.02 7.34
N SER A 315 6.31 -3.72 6.81
CA SER A 315 7.42 -4.67 6.75
C SER A 315 8.42 -4.54 7.89
N HIS A 316 8.66 -3.33 8.43
CA HIS A 316 9.70 -3.07 9.41
C HIS A 316 9.40 -3.72 10.78
N ILE A 317 10.41 -4.33 11.40
CA ILE A 317 10.24 -5.13 12.63
C ILE A 317 9.66 -4.33 13.81
N PHE A 318 10.10 -3.07 14.02
CA PHE A 318 9.61 -2.24 15.13
C PHE A 318 8.12 -1.92 14.95
N TRP A 319 7.70 -1.59 13.74
CA TRP A 319 6.29 -1.35 13.43
C TRP A 319 5.45 -2.62 13.54
N LYS A 320 5.96 -3.78 13.05
CA LYS A 320 5.28 -5.08 13.24
C LYS A 320 5.03 -5.37 14.72
N ASN A 321 6.03 -5.13 15.56
CA ASN A 321 5.91 -5.29 17.00
C ASN A 321 4.93 -4.27 17.60
N ALA A 322 4.98 -3.01 17.17
CA ALA A 322 4.05 -1.96 17.58
C ALA A 322 2.59 -2.30 17.28
N PHE A 323 2.29 -2.85 16.11
CA PHE A 323 0.94 -3.35 15.78
C PHE A 323 0.53 -4.48 16.71
N LYS A 324 1.35 -5.51 16.90
CA LYS A 324 1.07 -6.64 17.81
C LYS A 324 0.81 -6.15 19.25
N MET A 325 1.66 -5.25 19.75
CA MET A 325 1.53 -4.65 21.08
C MET A 325 0.27 -3.80 21.24
N ASN A 326 -0.37 -3.39 20.16
CA ASN A 326 -1.65 -2.69 20.15
C ASN A 326 -2.83 -3.60 19.79
N SER A 327 -2.66 -4.91 19.99
CA SER A 327 -3.70 -5.92 19.76
C SER A 327 -4.17 -6.00 18.31
N PHE A 328 -3.28 -5.72 17.35
CA PHE A 328 -3.55 -6.07 15.95
C PHE A 328 -3.20 -7.53 15.71
N VAL A 329 -4.04 -8.17 14.94
CA VAL A 329 -3.85 -9.55 14.48
C VAL A 329 -3.15 -9.52 13.13
N ASN A 330 -2.19 -10.44 12.93
CA ASN A 330 -1.59 -10.65 11.62
C ASN A 330 -2.52 -11.52 10.78
N GLY A 331 -3.02 -10.96 9.68
CA GLY A 331 -3.93 -11.63 8.76
C GLY A 331 -3.24 -12.13 7.49
N PRO A 332 -3.99 -12.87 6.65
CA PRO A 332 -3.50 -13.25 5.33
C PRO A 332 -3.24 -12.00 4.50
N SER A 333 -2.03 -11.87 3.97
CA SER A 333 -1.64 -10.74 3.13
C SER A 333 -1.58 -11.14 1.66
N ASN A 334 -2.19 -10.33 0.82
CA ASN A 334 -2.04 -10.35 -0.63
C ASN A 334 -1.16 -9.18 -1.13
N PHE A 335 -0.56 -8.44 -0.21
CA PHE A 335 0.30 -7.30 -0.50
C PHE A 335 1.75 -7.79 -0.65
N ILE A 336 2.25 -7.75 -1.89
CA ILE A 336 3.54 -8.31 -2.27
C ILE A 336 4.45 -7.18 -2.73
N PHE A 337 5.67 -7.16 -2.22
CA PHE A 337 6.78 -6.39 -2.76
C PHE A 337 7.54 -7.30 -3.73
N ALA A 338 7.68 -6.87 -4.97
CA ALA A 338 8.52 -7.53 -5.97
C ALA A 338 9.63 -6.57 -6.39
N SER A 339 10.87 -7.05 -6.40
CA SER A 339 12.04 -6.29 -6.84
C SER A 339 12.68 -6.96 -8.06
N SER A 340 13.09 -6.13 -9.04
CA SER A 340 13.85 -6.60 -10.20
C SER A 340 15.16 -7.28 -9.76
N THR A 341 15.75 -8.08 -10.62
CA THR A 341 17.01 -8.77 -10.33
C THR A 341 18.13 -7.79 -9.93
N ALA A 342 18.20 -6.63 -10.59
CA ALA A 342 19.18 -5.60 -10.26
C ALA A 342 18.94 -5.01 -8.86
N LEU A 343 17.71 -4.62 -8.57
CA LEU A 343 17.34 -4.10 -7.24
C LEU A 343 17.55 -5.17 -6.16
N SER A 344 17.17 -6.43 -6.43
CA SER A 344 17.35 -7.54 -5.48
C SER A 344 18.81 -7.74 -5.09
N LYS A 345 19.72 -7.72 -6.07
CA LYS A 345 21.16 -7.82 -5.81
C LYS A 345 21.65 -6.67 -4.90
N LYS A 346 21.19 -5.44 -5.15
CA LYS A 346 21.53 -4.29 -4.28
C LYS A 346 20.97 -4.45 -2.87
N LEU A 347 19.75 -4.95 -2.75
CA LEU A 347 19.14 -5.22 -1.45
C LEU A 347 19.84 -6.35 -0.69
N GLU A 348 20.30 -7.39 -1.37
CA GLU A 348 21.02 -8.52 -0.76
C GLU A 348 22.45 -8.17 -0.36
N SER A 349 23.18 -7.42 -1.19
CA SER A 349 24.55 -7.03 -0.91
C SER A 349 24.67 -5.94 0.17
N ASN A 350 23.67 -5.04 0.24
CA ASN A 350 23.75 -3.83 1.06
C ASN A 350 22.93 -3.91 2.36
N ILE A 351 21.89 -4.75 2.42
CA ILE A 351 21.03 -4.80 3.60
C ILE A 351 21.55 -5.80 4.63
N LYS A 352 22.14 -5.30 5.72
CA LYS A 352 22.59 -6.09 6.87
C LYS A 352 21.46 -6.88 7.55
N SER A 353 20.19 -6.42 7.44
CA SER A 353 19.04 -7.10 8.02
C SER A 353 17.75 -6.77 7.26
N LYS A 354 17.09 -7.80 6.71
CA LYS A 354 15.75 -7.69 6.09
C LYS A 354 14.67 -7.18 7.06
N ASN A 355 14.93 -7.19 8.35
CA ASN A 355 14.00 -6.69 9.38
C ASN A 355 13.91 -5.15 9.41
N HIS A 356 14.86 -4.44 8.81
CA HIS A 356 14.93 -2.98 8.77
C HIS A 356 14.49 -2.40 7.40
N ILE A 357 13.77 -3.18 6.61
CA ILE A 357 13.10 -2.72 5.39
C ILE A 357 11.78 -2.07 5.79
N HIS A 358 11.61 -0.79 5.47
CA HIS A 358 10.39 -0.04 5.75
C HIS A 358 9.58 0.15 4.48
N LEU A 359 8.57 -0.70 4.33
CA LEU A 359 7.57 -0.63 3.28
C LEU A 359 6.18 -0.58 3.89
N THR A 360 5.39 0.38 3.45
CA THR A 360 4.03 0.63 3.88
C THR A 360 3.06 0.64 2.70
N ARG A 361 1.79 0.85 2.96
CA ARG A 361 0.79 1.08 1.90
C ARG A 361 1.10 2.36 1.11
N GLY A 362 1.74 3.33 1.75
CA GLY A 362 2.13 4.61 1.14
C GLY A 362 3.17 4.50 0.04
N ASP A 363 3.95 3.43 0.01
CA ASP A 363 4.97 3.21 -1.03
C ASP A 363 4.41 2.64 -2.33
N GLY A 364 3.13 2.27 -2.37
CA GLY A 364 2.45 1.70 -3.53
C GLY A 364 1.20 2.49 -3.92
N ASP A 365 0.24 1.78 -4.50
CA ASP A 365 -1.08 2.31 -4.88
C ASP A 365 -2.07 2.38 -3.71
N GLY A 366 -1.62 2.02 -2.51
CA GLY A 366 -2.43 1.85 -1.32
C GLY A 366 -3.13 3.08 -0.76
N PRO A 367 -2.63 4.33 -0.89
CA PRO A 367 -3.29 5.47 -0.28
C PRO A 367 -4.68 5.79 -0.82
N ILE A 368 -4.98 5.39 -2.05
CA ILE A 368 -6.19 5.83 -2.76
C ILE A 368 -7.26 4.73 -2.85
N ASN A 369 -6.89 3.48 -2.68
CA ASN A 369 -7.73 2.32 -3.02
C ASN A 369 -8.37 1.59 -1.82
N LEU A 370 -8.39 2.22 -0.64
CA LEU A 370 -9.09 1.68 0.53
C LEU A 370 -9.91 2.73 1.25
#